data_0eb3b73e25a65a2667c11fae8c2fcc82
#
_entry.id   0eb3b73e25a65a2667c11fae8c2fcc82
#
_cell.length_a   1.000
_cell.length_b   1.000
_cell.length_c   1.000
_cell.angle_alpha   90.00
_cell.angle_beta   90.00
_cell.angle_gamma   90.00
#
_symmetry.space_group_name_H-M   'P 1'
#
loop_
_entity.id
_entity.type
_entity.pdbx_description
1 polymer ?
#
loop_
_entity_poly.entity_id
_entity_poly.type
_entity_poly.pdbx_seq_one_letter_code
_entity_poly.pdbx_strand_id
1 'polypeptide(L)'
;MRKNVFFLLLLLLLLLTLSGCGDSIAPETEKVSLTALQYELENQTLDFDNMWFFQQFEEQTGVHVDFDVVKHSDWTNRVNLMFASGRYHDLILRGSLDVEDYGVTQHVILPLDDYLEEYMPTYFSRLPIDNAGCTLPSSDGKMYYVGFLLSQGINTNGHFFINKTWLDKLGLSVPTTTEELTEVLRAFKNGDPNGNGLADEIPYEATFADVNTGLYNAFSAFGIPMNEYFVHLSADGKVLFMPEEDGFRACVEWLHALCQEGLLDVESLTQGSNLWAAKVNQQKAGYFTYWRLKNTALSDDIAADYVVMLPVHAEGYEASLARTEDEIEFGAALTIQNHDIPSSLHWLDAQFETENMLVAQNGKIGDTLILRGDGRYEVTYVPAGNELYKTVPIICGQFFAPASYYASVYVPAAHRQEKSAYCALYDESGVLEEVPYTLLINTVPITSEESARIQQLYTSLKSAVNAYLVEFVTRGVTDERFADFLAELNSIGAQEYVLLYQTAYDRYMKGLLEQ
;
A
#
# COMPACT_ATOMS: atom_id res chain seq x y z
N MET A 1 -30.02 -54.30 -67.52
CA MET A 1 -29.92 -54.19 -66.07
C MET A 1 -28.51 -53.93 -65.54
N ARG A 2 -27.41 -54.26 -66.19
CA ARG A 2 -26.05 -54.05 -65.66
C ARG A 2 -25.51 -52.58 -65.76
N LYS A 3 -26.03 -51.77 -66.65
CA LYS A 3 -25.57 -50.36 -66.84
C LYS A 3 -26.17 -49.41 -65.79
N ASN A 4 -27.36 -49.68 -65.29
CA ASN A 4 -28.03 -48.83 -64.29
C ASN A 4 -27.48 -49.05 -62.88
N VAL A 5 -26.96 -50.23 -62.58
CA VAL A 5 -26.36 -50.53 -61.27
C VAL A 5 -24.99 -49.84 -61.10
N PHE A 6 -24.21 -49.70 -62.21
CA PHE A 6 -22.91 -49.02 -62.20
C PHE A 6 -23.08 -47.54 -62.04
N PHE A 7 -24.13 -46.94 -62.60
CA PHE A 7 -24.43 -45.52 -62.44
C PHE A 7 -24.92 -45.16 -61.01
N LEU A 8 -25.69 -46.08 -60.40
CA LEU A 8 -26.16 -45.92 -59.01
C LEU A 8 -25.00 -46.06 -58.00
N LEU A 9 -24.05 -46.98 -58.25
CA LEU A 9 -22.82 -47.15 -57.42
C LEU A 9 -21.87 -45.98 -57.57
N LEU A 10 -21.77 -45.37 -58.78
CA LEU A 10 -20.93 -44.17 -58.96
C LEU A 10 -21.54 -42.92 -58.27
N LEU A 11 -22.89 -42.81 -58.30
CA LEU A 11 -23.59 -41.72 -57.58
C LEU A 11 -23.49 -41.88 -56.05
N LEU A 12 -23.52 -43.14 -55.56
CA LEU A 12 -23.34 -43.42 -54.11
C LEU A 12 -21.87 -43.16 -53.66
N LEU A 13 -20.88 -43.44 -54.51
CA LEU A 13 -19.48 -43.09 -54.21
C LEU A 13 -19.22 -41.57 -54.25
N LEU A 14 -19.92 -40.83 -55.13
CA LEU A 14 -19.81 -39.37 -55.18
C LEU A 14 -20.48 -38.68 -53.97
N LEU A 15 -21.53 -39.30 -53.40
CA LEU A 15 -22.19 -38.83 -52.19
C LEU A 15 -21.37 -39.12 -50.92
N LEU A 16 -20.46 -40.12 -50.93
CA LEU A 16 -19.58 -40.45 -49.81
C LEU A 16 -18.30 -39.58 -49.77
N THR A 17 -17.95 -38.89 -50.87
CA THR A 17 -16.81 -37.97 -50.89
C THR A 17 -17.15 -36.53 -50.52
N LEU A 18 -18.44 -36.21 -50.31
CA LEU A 18 -18.90 -34.89 -49.86
C LEU A 18 -19.15 -34.83 -48.34
N SER A 19 -18.85 -35.91 -47.59
CA SER A 19 -18.98 -35.98 -46.13
C SER A 19 -17.59 -35.94 -45.46
N GLY A 20 -16.63 -35.27 -46.06
CA GLY A 20 -15.31 -35.12 -45.50
C GLY A 20 -14.96 -33.65 -45.32
N CYS A 21 -14.66 -33.27 -44.09
CA CYS A 21 -14.20 -31.96 -43.61
C CYS A 21 -15.27 -30.86 -43.64
N GLY A 22 -16.26 -31.00 -42.79
CA GLY A 22 -16.72 -29.85 -42.07
C GLY A 22 -15.70 -29.61 -40.95
N ASP A 23 -14.70 -28.79 -41.19
CA ASP A 23 -14.09 -28.07 -40.10
C ASP A 23 -15.23 -27.35 -39.40
N SER A 24 -15.59 -27.84 -38.22
CA SER A 24 -16.38 -27.05 -37.29
C SER A 24 -15.49 -25.85 -36.93
N ILE A 25 -15.58 -24.78 -37.72
CA ILE A 25 -15.24 -23.47 -37.24
C ILE A 25 -16.15 -23.29 -36.03
N ALA A 26 -15.61 -23.54 -34.84
CA ALA A 26 -16.23 -23.05 -33.63
C ALA A 26 -16.55 -21.58 -33.91
N PRO A 27 -17.77 -21.11 -33.59
CA PRO A 27 -18.06 -19.70 -33.78
C PRO A 27 -16.91 -18.94 -33.06
N GLU A 28 -16.17 -18.15 -33.83
CA GLU A 28 -15.24 -17.19 -33.29
C GLU A 28 -16.09 -16.33 -32.37
N THR A 29 -15.99 -16.57 -31.07
CA THR A 29 -16.66 -15.71 -30.08
C THR A 29 -16.07 -14.32 -30.34
N GLU A 30 -16.92 -13.41 -30.78
CA GLU A 30 -16.57 -12.03 -31.05
C GLU A 30 -15.87 -11.50 -29.78
N LYS A 31 -14.57 -11.22 -29.86
CA LYS A 31 -13.81 -10.75 -28.71
C LYS A 31 -14.34 -9.38 -28.34
N VAL A 32 -14.65 -9.18 -27.06
CA VAL A 32 -15.00 -7.88 -26.53
C VAL A 32 -13.72 -7.08 -26.38
N SER A 33 -13.71 -5.84 -26.88
CA SER A 33 -12.55 -4.92 -26.71
C SER A 33 -12.98 -3.78 -25.80
N LEU A 34 -12.29 -3.61 -24.68
CA LEU A 34 -12.50 -2.55 -23.69
C LEU A 34 -11.33 -1.58 -23.69
N THR A 35 -11.55 -0.37 -23.24
CA THR A 35 -10.51 0.63 -23.02
C THR A 35 -10.31 0.88 -21.52
N ALA A 36 -9.06 1.01 -21.08
CA ALA A 36 -8.76 1.25 -19.68
C ALA A 36 -7.75 2.38 -19.47
N LEU A 37 -8.05 3.31 -18.57
CA LEU A 37 -7.06 4.23 -18.04
C LEU A 37 -6.31 3.51 -16.92
N GLN A 38 -5.00 3.25 -17.11
CA GLN A 38 -4.18 2.45 -16.22
C GLN A 38 -3.12 3.30 -15.50
N TYR A 39 -3.14 3.27 -14.18
CA TYR A 39 -2.10 3.90 -13.36
C TYR A 39 -0.79 3.12 -13.37
N GLU A 40 0.33 3.85 -13.37
CA GLU A 40 1.68 3.29 -13.29
C GLU A 40 2.58 4.13 -12.36
N LEU A 41 3.43 3.47 -11.56
CA LEU A 41 4.41 4.15 -10.72
C LEU A 41 5.52 4.81 -11.55
N GLU A 42 6.11 5.91 -11.04
CA GLU A 42 7.16 6.67 -11.75
C GLU A 42 8.36 5.82 -12.18
N ASN A 43 8.76 4.89 -11.35
CA ASN A 43 9.92 4.03 -11.57
C ASN A 43 9.62 2.76 -12.38
N GLN A 44 8.40 2.60 -12.87
CA GLN A 44 7.98 1.49 -13.74
C GLN A 44 7.93 1.94 -15.19
N THR A 45 8.06 1.00 -16.10
CA THR A 45 7.76 1.16 -17.53
C THR A 45 7.24 -0.20 -17.99
N LEU A 46 5.92 -0.34 -17.98
CA LEU A 46 5.23 -1.59 -18.27
C LEU A 46 4.61 -1.51 -19.65
N ASP A 47 4.79 -2.56 -20.42
CA ASP A 47 4.14 -2.75 -21.72
C ASP A 47 3.00 -3.76 -21.52
N PHE A 48 1.85 -3.25 -21.08
CA PHE A 48 0.69 -4.09 -20.74
C PHE A 48 0.20 -4.91 -21.93
N ASP A 49 0.25 -4.37 -23.14
CA ASP A 49 -0.22 -5.04 -24.37
C ASP A 49 0.65 -6.26 -24.73
N ASN A 50 1.93 -6.23 -24.39
CA ASN A 50 2.87 -7.30 -24.65
C ASN A 50 3.16 -8.19 -23.43
N MET A 51 2.54 -7.92 -22.30
CA MET A 51 2.67 -8.79 -21.12
C MET A 51 2.02 -10.16 -21.36
N TRP A 52 2.80 -11.22 -21.12
CA TRP A 52 2.32 -12.59 -21.22
C TRP A 52 1.01 -12.83 -20.42
N PHE A 53 0.90 -12.26 -19.23
CA PHE A 53 -0.32 -12.43 -18.41
C PHE A 53 -1.57 -11.94 -19.14
N PHE A 54 -1.55 -10.71 -19.69
CA PHE A 54 -2.74 -10.14 -20.35
C PHE A 54 -3.08 -10.88 -21.65
N GLN A 55 -2.08 -11.39 -22.40
CA GLN A 55 -2.33 -12.23 -23.57
C GLN A 55 -3.03 -13.54 -23.19
N GLN A 56 -2.58 -14.21 -22.11
CA GLN A 56 -3.24 -15.42 -21.60
C GLN A 56 -4.61 -15.10 -21.01
N PHE A 57 -4.74 -13.96 -20.34
CA PHE A 57 -5.98 -13.54 -19.71
C PHE A 57 -7.04 -13.16 -20.74
N GLU A 58 -6.65 -12.57 -21.88
CA GLU A 58 -7.52 -12.36 -23.04
C GLU A 58 -8.01 -13.70 -23.64
N GLU A 59 -7.14 -14.70 -23.75
CA GLU A 59 -7.54 -16.04 -24.20
C GLU A 59 -8.52 -16.71 -23.23
N GLN A 60 -8.34 -16.50 -21.93
CA GLN A 60 -9.18 -17.09 -20.89
C GLN A 60 -10.56 -16.43 -20.82
N THR A 61 -10.62 -15.10 -20.88
CA THR A 61 -11.84 -14.32 -20.63
C THR A 61 -12.59 -13.95 -21.91
N GLY A 62 -11.92 -13.99 -23.07
CA GLY A 62 -12.44 -13.46 -24.33
C GLY A 62 -12.49 -11.93 -24.39
N VAL A 63 -11.87 -11.24 -23.43
CA VAL A 63 -11.88 -9.79 -23.32
C VAL A 63 -10.49 -9.24 -23.59
N HIS A 64 -10.37 -8.41 -24.60
CA HIS A 64 -9.21 -7.60 -24.91
C HIS A 64 -9.31 -6.24 -24.22
N VAL A 65 -8.23 -5.74 -23.64
CA VAL A 65 -8.20 -4.42 -23.01
C VAL A 65 -7.06 -3.58 -23.60
N ASP A 66 -7.42 -2.43 -24.18
CA ASP A 66 -6.48 -1.40 -24.62
C ASP A 66 -6.12 -0.50 -23.46
N PHE A 67 -4.85 -0.45 -23.07
CA PHE A 67 -4.39 0.29 -21.91
C PHE A 67 -3.83 1.67 -22.27
N ASP A 68 -4.45 2.74 -21.76
CA ASP A 68 -3.88 4.08 -21.74
C ASP A 68 -3.14 4.27 -20.42
N VAL A 69 -1.81 4.11 -20.43
CA VAL A 69 -0.97 4.05 -19.23
C VAL A 69 -0.52 5.44 -18.81
N VAL A 70 -0.75 5.80 -17.55
CA VAL A 70 -0.47 7.12 -17.01
C VAL A 70 0.41 7.02 -15.75
N LYS A 71 1.49 7.80 -15.72
CA LYS A 71 2.39 7.90 -14.58
C LYS A 71 1.74 8.57 -13.37
N HIS A 72 2.22 8.20 -12.17
CA HIS A 72 1.76 8.75 -10.91
C HIS A 72 1.71 10.29 -10.89
N SER A 73 2.77 10.96 -11.35
CA SER A 73 2.85 12.43 -11.37
C SER A 73 1.78 13.11 -12.23
N ASP A 74 1.29 12.42 -13.27
CA ASP A 74 0.32 12.94 -14.22
C ASP A 74 -1.11 12.43 -13.97
N TRP A 75 -1.29 11.46 -13.07
CA TRP A 75 -2.52 10.74 -12.87
C TRP A 75 -3.73 11.64 -12.62
N THR A 76 -3.68 12.48 -11.58
CA THR A 76 -4.78 13.36 -11.21
C THR A 76 -5.18 14.31 -12.35
N ASN A 77 -4.18 14.88 -13.04
CA ASN A 77 -4.43 15.75 -14.19
C ASN A 77 -5.10 14.98 -15.33
N ARG A 78 -4.67 13.75 -15.60
CA ARG A 78 -5.22 12.91 -16.67
C ARG A 78 -6.65 12.50 -16.40
N VAL A 79 -6.96 12.08 -15.17
CA VAL A 79 -8.34 11.77 -14.72
C VAL A 79 -9.24 12.99 -14.88
N ASN A 80 -8.82 14.15 -14.36
CA ASN A 80 -9.59 15.40 -14.47
C ASN A 80 -9.85 15.78 -15.94
N LEU A 81 -8.84 15.69 -16.80
CA LEU A 81 -8.97 15.99 -18.22
C LEU A 81 -9.89 15.01 -18.95
N MET A 82 -9.82 13.72 -18.62
CA MET A 82 -10.69 12.69 -19.16
C MET A 82 -12.15 13.04 -18.87
N PHE A 83 -12.49 13.28 -17.60
CA PHE A 83 -13.87 13.61 -17.21
C PHE A 83 -14.32 14.96 -17.77
N ALA A 84 -13.47 16.00 -17.76
CA ALA A 84 -13.79 17.30 -18.34
C ALA A 84 -13.99 17.25 -19.87
N SER A 85 -13.35 16.31 -20.58
CA SER A 85 -13.50 16.16 -22.02
C SER A 85 -14.83 15.53 -22.45
N GLY A 86 -15.51 14.85 -21.53
CA GLY A 86 -16.71 14.05 -21.81
C GLY A 86 -16.41 12.77 -22.63
N ARG A 87 -15.17 12.33 -22.70
CA ARG A 87 -14.74 11.07 -23.36
C ARG A 87 -14.04 10.20 -22.34
N TYR A 88 -14.67 9.12 -21.94
CA TYR A 88 -14.22 8.27 -20.87
C TYR A 88 -13.77 6.91 -21.41
N HIS A 89 -12.76 6.31 -20.80
CA HIS A 89 -12.46 4.91 -20.97
C HIS A 89 -13.58 4.06 -20.34
N ASP A 90 -13.68 2.79 -20.72
CA ASP A 90 -14.63 1.85 -20.10
C ASP A 90 -14.29 1.61 -18.65
N LEU A 91 -12.99 1.51 -18.34
CA LEU A 91 -12.43 1.19 -17.04
C LEU A 91 -11.42 2.25 -16.60
N ILE A 92 -11.35 2.46 -15.29
CA ILE A 92 -10.26 3.18 -14.61
C ILE A 92 -9.63 2.18 -13.66
N LEU A 93 -8.33 1.91 -13.84
CA LEU A 93 -7.61 0.85 -13.12
C LEU A 93 -6.49 1.42 -12.28
N ARG A 94 -6.50 1.08 -10.99
CA ARG A 94 -5.50 1.55 -10.03
C ARG A 94 -5.45 3.07 -9.89
N GLY A 95 -4.46 3.56 -9.14
CA GLY A 95 -4.38 4.98 -8.81
C GLY A 95 -5.46 5.43 -7.83
N SER A 96 -5.43 6.67 -7.43
CA SER A 96 -6.47 7.27 -6.61
C SER A 96 -7.58 7.87 -7.48
N LEU A 97 -8.83 7.71 -7.05
CA LEU A 97 -9.98 8.31 -7.69
C LEU A 97 -10.87 8.93 -6.61
N ASP A 98 -11.28 10.19 -6.80
CA ASP A 98 -12.28 10.81 -5.94
C ASP A 98 -13.66 10.26 -6.27
N VAL A 99 -14.00 9.15 -5.59
CA VAL A 99 -15.24 8.41 -5.82
C VAL A 99 -16.46 9.23 -5.41
N GLU A 100 -16.33 10.09 -4.40
CA GLU A 100 -17.40 10.98 -3.96
C GLU A 100 -17.71 12.04 -5.01
N ASP A 101 -16.67 12.64 -5.60
CA ASP A 101 -16.89 13.64 -6.65
C ASP A 101 -17.40 12.99 -7.94
N TYR A 102 -16.71 11.97 -8.46
CA TYR A 102 -17.05 11.37 -9.75
C TYR A 102 -18.24 10.41 -9.71
N GLY A 103 -18.48 9.73 -8.59
CA GLY A 103 -19.58 8.79 -8.40
C GLY A 103 -20.85 9.50 -7.89
N VAL A 104 -20.77 10.07 -6.70
CA VAL A 104 -21.94 10.61 -6.00
C VAL A 104 -22.36 11.97 -6.57
N THR A 105 -21.42 12.88 -6.84
CA THR A 105 -21.72 14.25 -7.27
C THR A 105 -21.91 14.37 -8.77
N GLN A 106 -20.95 13.90 -9.56
CA GLN A 106 -20.95 14.07 -11.02
C GLN A 106 -21.65 12.92 -11.77
N HIS A 107 -21.84 11.76 -11.14
CA HIS A 107 -22.46 10.57 -11.72
C HIS A 107 -21.79 10.11 -13.03
N VAL A 108 -20.44 10.17 -13.10
CA VAL A 108 -19.66 9.79 -14.29
C VAL A 108 -19.00 8.40 -14.17
N ILE A 109 -19.05 7.80 -12.98
CA ILE A 109 -18.74 6.38 -12.75
C ILE A 109 -20.00 5.67 -12.24
N LEU A 110 -20.07 4.35 -12.49
CA LEU A 110 -21.27 3.56 -12.23
C LEU A 110 -21.31 3.02 -10.80
N PRO A 111 -22.47 3.07 -10.12
CA PRO A 111 -22.69 2.28 -8.91
C PRO A 111 -22.74 0.80 -9.29
N LEU A 112 -22.11 -0.06 -8.49
CA LEU A 112 -21.90 -1.48 -8.81
C LEU A 112 -22.83 -2.43 -8.06
N ASP A 113 -23.57 -1.96 -7.06
CA ASP A 113 -24.38 -2.79 -6.15
C ASP A 113 -25.28 -3.80 -6.87
N ASP A 114 -25.96 -3.35 -7.94
CA ASP A 114 -26.90 -4.19 -8.70
C ASP A 114 -26.21 -5.23 -9.60
N TYR A 115 -24.88 -5.17 -9.74
CA TYR A 115 -24.13 -5.99 -10.68
C TYR A 115 -23.22 -7.03 -10.04
N LEU A 116 -22.73 -6.77 -8.81
CA LEU A 116 -21.62 -7.55 -8.22
C LEU A 116 -21.99 -9.02 -7.99
N GLU A 117 -23.17 -9.31 -7.44
CA GLU A 117 -23.58 -10.68 -7.16
C GLU A 117 -23.69 -11.53 -8.45
N GLU A 118 -24.20 -10.93 -9.53
CA GLU A 118 -24.41 -11.63 -10.80
C GLU A 118 -23.13 -11.75 -11.62
N TYR A 119 -22.34 -10.66 -11.74
CA TYR A 119 -21.21 -10.61 -12.69
C TYR A 119 -19.83 -10.69 -12.02
N MET A 120 -19.76 -10.59 -10.70
CA MET A 120 -18.51 -10.73 -9.92
C MET A 120 -18.69 -11.66 -8.71
N PRO A 121 -19.16 -12.91 -8.89
CA PRO A 121 -19.46 -13.80 -7.77
C PRO A 121 -18.24 -14.18 -6.94
N THR A 122 -17.05 -14.27 -7.55
CA THR A 122 -15.79 -14.57 -6.84
C THR A 122 -15.43 -13.44 -5.90
N TYR A 123 -15.47 -12.21 -6.39
CA TYR A 123 -15.24 -11.01 -5.60
C TYR A 123 -16.30 -10.84 -4.51
N PHE A 124 -17.58 -10.91 -4.90
CA PHE A 124 -18.72 -10.72 -4.01
C PHE A 124 -18.69 -11.68 -2.81
N SER A 125 -18.35 -12.96 -3.05
CA SER A 125 -18.22 -13.96 -1.99
C SER A 125 -17.11 -13.69 -0.97
N ARG A 126 -16.20 -12.77 -1.28
CA ARG A 126 -15.06 -12.42 -0.44
C ARG A 126 -15.21 -11.06 0.23
N LEU A 127 -16.24 -10.29 -0.15
CA LEU A 127 -16.53 -9.04 0.55
C LEU A 127 -16.86 -9.35 2.01
N PRO A 128 -16.31 -8.62 2.97
CA PRO A 128 -16.64 -8.76 4.37
C PRO A 128 -18.04 -8.16 4.62
N ILE A 129 -19.08 -8.94 4.36
CA ILE A 129 -20.49 -8.50 4.42
C ILE A 129 -20.95 -8.21 5.86
N ASP A 130 -20.28 -8.78 6.87
CA ASP A 130 -20.75 -8.78 8.26
C ASP A 130 -19.96 -7.87 9.22
N ASN A 131 -18.95 -7.18 8.76
CA ASN A 131 -18.15 -6.33 9.63
C ASN A 131 -18.26 -4.86 9.22
N ALA A 132 -18.87 -4.08 10.08
CA ALA A 132 -19.06 -2.65 10.03
C ALA A 132 -17.78 -1.79 9.81
N GLY A 133 -16.70 -2.34 9.31
CA GLY A 133 -15.44 -1.67 9.06
C GLY A 133 -14.85 -1.86 7.67
N CYS A 134 -15.46 -2.68 6.82
CA CYS A 134 -14.93 -2.97 5.49
C CYS A 134 -15.93 -2.67 4.38
N THR A 135 -16.83 -1.75 4.58
CA THR A 135 -17.73 -1.31 3.52
C THR A 135 -17.04 -0.23 2.69
N LEU A 136 -17.20 -0.34 1.38
CA LEU A 136 -16.79 0.67 0.38
C LEU A 136 -17.88 1.76 0.15
N PRO A 137 -18.78 2.08 1.09
CA PRO A 137 -19.89 2.94 0.78
C PRO A 137 -19.40 4.37 0.66
N SER A 138 -19.71 4.95 -0.46
CA SER A 138 -19.76 6.39 -0.61
C SER A 138 -20.84 6.98 0.29
N SER A 139 -20.88 8.31 0.41
CA SER A 139 -21.81 9.01 1.29
C SER A 139 -23.30 8.76 0.99
N ASP A 140 -23.63 8.25 -0.22
CA ASP A 140 -24.96 7.83 -0.62
C ASP A 140 -25.26 6.34 -0.34
N GLY A 141 -24.32 5.62 0.26
CA GLY A 141 -24.45 4.21 0.63
C GLY A 141 -24.22 3.23 -0.50
N LYS A 142 -23.72 3.65 -1.67
CA LYS A 142 -23.47 2.81 -2.82
C LYS A 142 -21.98 2.52 -3.01
N MET A 143 -21.69 1.41 -3.70
CA MET A 143 -20.35 1.02 -4.12
C MET A 143 -20.08 1.47 -5.55
N TYR A 144 -19.03 2.26 -5.75
CA TYR A 144 -18.66 2.80 -7.07
C TYR A 144 -17.36 2.21 -7.64
N TYR A 145 -16.71 1.33 -6.89
CA TYR A 145 -15.45 0.72 -7.34
C TYR A 145 -15.30 -0.69 -6.82
N VAL A 146 -14.55 -1.47 -7.54
CA VAL A 146 -14.01 -2.75 -7.10
C VAL A 146 -12.75 -2.45 -6.32
N GLY A 147 -12.80 -2.66 -5.02
CA GLY A 147 -11.64 -2.50 -4.15
C GLY A 147 -10.82 -3.76 -4.04
N PHE A 148 -9.63 -3.64 -3.52
CA PHE A 148 -8.85 -4.78 -3.07
C PHE A 148 -8.46 -4.62 -1.61
N LEU A 149 -8.62 -5.70 -0.86
CA LEU A 149 -8.30 -5.75 0.56
C LEU A 149 -6.79 -5.96 0.72
N LEU A 150 -6.12 -5.01 1.34
CA LEU A 150 -4.81 -5.23 1.92
C LEU A 150 -5.01 -5.89 3.28
N SER A 151 -5.16 -7.24 3.27
CA SER A 151 -5.19 -8.00 4.52
C SER A 151 -3.79 -8.06 5.11
N GLN A 152 -3.47 -7.10 5.94
CA GLN A 152 -2.19 -7.03 6.64
C GLN A 152 -2.29 -7.56 8.07
N GLY A 153 -3.52 -7.77 8.58
CA GLY A 153 -3.76 -7.89 10.00
C GLY A 153 -3.34 -6.63 10.75
N ILE A 154 -3.22 -6.73 12.05
CA ILE A 154 -2.66 -5.64 12.87
C ILE A 154 -1.22 -5.39 12.43
N ASN A 155 -0.92 -4.17 12.03
CA ASN A 155 0.37 -3.78 11.49
C ASN A 155 0.74 -2.33 11.88
N THR A 156 2.01 -2.00 11.72
CA THR A 156 2.52 -0.64 11.79
C THR A 156 3.51 -0.42 10.64
N ASN A 157 3.71 0.82 10.24
CA ASN A 157 4.56 1.14 9.10
C ASN A 157 6.06 0.95 9.42
N GLY A 158 6.60 1.64 10.39
CA GLY A 158 8.03 1.61 10.70
C GLY A 158 8.35 0.68 11.87
N HIS A 159 8.97 -0.48 11.62
CA HIS A 159 9.56 -1.28 12.67
C HIS A 159 10.95 -0.76 13.02
N PHE A 160 11.33 -0.84 14.30
CA PHE A 160 12.60 -0.34 14.82
C PHE A 160 13.68 -1.41 14.75
N PHE A 161 14.82 -1.07 14.18
CA PHE A 161 15.96 -1.96 14.04
C PHE A 161 17.23 -1.34 14.62
N ILE A 162 18.00 -2.16 15.33
CA ILE A 162 19.28 -1.78 15.87
C ILE A 162 20.35 -2.79 15.47
N ASN A 163 21.55 -2.32 15.20
CA ASN A 163 22.67 -3.18 14.81
C ASN A 163 23.15 -3.99 16.02
N LYS A 164 22.72 -5.25 16.06
CA LYS A 164 23.05 -6.19 17.14
C LYS A 164 24.52 -6.55 17.15
N THR A 165 25.14 -6.67 15.97
CA THR A 165 26.58 -6.95 15.83
C THR A 165 27.40 -5.82 16.47
N TRP A 166 26.99 -4.57 16.31
CA TRP A 166 27.64 -3.43 16.94
C TRP A 166 27.43 -3.40 18.45
N LEU A 167 26.21 -3.67 18.93
CA LEU A 167 25.94 -3.79 20.36
C LEU A 167 26.85 -4.84 21.01
N ASP A 168 26.94 -6.03 20.41
CA ASP A 168 27.74 -7.13 20.94
C ASP A 168 29.24 -6.79 21.00
N LYS A 169 29.79 -6.16 19.96
CA LYS A 169 31.19 -5.71 19.93
C LYS A 169 31.51 -4.69 21.01
N LEU A 170 30.55 -3.81 21.32
CA LEU A 170 30.71 -2.76 22.32
C LEU A 170 30.27 -3.19 23.73
N GLY A 171 29.73 -4.41 23.87
CA GLY A 171 29.24 -4.93 25.16
C GLY A 171 27.98 -4.23 25.66
N LEU A 172 27.12 -3.77 24.75
CA LEU A 172 25.90 -3.01 25.05
C LEU A 172 24.65 -3.91 24.91
N SER A 173 23.60 -3.54 25.63
CA SER A 173 22.27 -4.14 25.52
C SER A 173 21.38 -3.33 24.55
N VAL A 174 20.28 -3.95 24.09
CA VAL A 174 19.25 -3.24 23.35
C VAL A 174 18.61 -2.20 24.28
N PRO A 175 18.56 -0.91 23.88
CA PRO A 175 18.01 0.15 24.71
C PRO A 175 16.49 0.06 24.82
N THR A 176 15.94 0.57 25.92
CA THR A 176 14.49 0.64 26.20
C THR A 176 14.00 2.07 26.41
N THR A 177 14.90 2.99 26.73
CA THR A 177 14.56 4.41 26.90
C THR A 177 15.30 5.30 25.91
N THR A 178 14.85 6.54 25.73
CA THR A 178 15.51 7.55 24.89
C THR A 178 16.92 7.87 25.40
N GLU A 179 17.13 7.86 26.72
CA GLU A 179 18.42 8.08 27.35
C GLU A 179 19.39 6.93 27.04
N GLU A 180 18.95 5.69 27.24
CA GLU A 180 19.75 4.49 26.89
C GLU A 180 20.08 4.46 25.40
N LEU A 181 19.10 4.76 24.51
CA LEU A 181 19.35 4.83 23.09
C LEU A 181 20.39 5.92 22.75
N THR A 182 20.29 7.08 23.37
CA THR A 182 21.26 8.18 23.16
C THR A 182 22.68 7.75 23.55
N GLU A 183 22.85 7.03 24.66
CA GLU A 183 24.16 6.50 25.07
C GLU A 183 24.67 5.42 24.07
N VAL A 184 23.79 4.56 23.59
CA VAL A 184 24.13 3.56 22.55
C VAL A 184 24.58 4.25 21.26
N LEU A 185 23.85 5.29 20.83
CA LEU A 185 24.20 6.05 19.62
C LEU A 185 25.56 6.77 19.77
N ARG A 186 25.87 7.31 20.97
CA ARG A 186 27.22 7.86 21.28
C ARG A 186 28.29 6.80 21.20
N ALA A 187 28.01 5.60 21.71
CA ALA A 187 28.97 4.50 21.64
C ALA A 187 29.19 4.02 20.19
N PHE A 188 28.14 3.96 19.38
CA PHE A 188 28.26 3.66 17.95
C PHE A 188 29.14 4.67 17.24
N LYS A 189 28.91 5.97 17.46
CA LYS A 189 29.69 7.06 16.85
C LYS A 189 31.19 7.01 17.18
N ASN A 190 31.53 6.62 18.41
CA ASN A 190 32.90 6.75 18.92
C ASN A 190 33.69 5.44 18.96
N GLY A 191 33.02 4.30 18.74
CA GLY A 191 33.54 2.96 19.03
C GLY A 191 34.10 2.20 17.83
N ASP A 192 34.00 2.71 16.60
CA ASP A 192 34.38 1.97 15.36
C ASP A 192 33.80 0.53 15.35
N PRO A 193 32.48 0.36 15.55
CA PRO A 193 31.92 -0.99 15.66
C PRO A 193 31.87 -1.74 14.33
N ASN A 194 31.93 -1.06 13.17
CA ASN A 194 32.09 -1.70 11.88
C ASN A 194 33.53 -2.20 11.67
N GLY A 195 34.52 -1.65 12.42
CA GLY A 195 35.90 -2.14 12.48
C GLY A 195 36.72 -1.77 11.25
N ASN A 196 36.35 -0.71 10.53
CA ASN A 196 37.03 -0.29 9.31
C ASN A 196 38.14 0.77 9.59
N GLY A 197 38.25 1.27 10.82
CA GLY A 197 39.23 2.26 11.27
C GLY A 197 38.90 3.68 10.79
N LEU A 198 37.70 3.94 10.34
CA LEU A 198 37.20 5.25 9.91
C LEU A 198 36.11 5.72 10.88
N ALA A 199 35.97 7.02 11.05
CA ALA A 199 34.86 7.60 11.81
C ALA A 199 33.70 7.91 10.81
N ASP A 200 33.10 6.86 10.27
CA ASP A 200 32.04 6.97 9.22
C ASP A 200 30.73 6.29 9.64
N GLU A 201 30.62 5.94 10.93
CA GLU A 201 29.37 5.46 11.50
C GLU A 201 28.29 6.53 11.49
N ILE A 202 27.09 6.09 11.12
CA ILE A 202 25.85 6.86 11.20
C ILE A 202 25.01 6.25 12.32
N PRO A 203 25.05 6.80 13.55
CA PRO A 203 24.38 6.18 14.68
C PRO A 203 22.88 6.03 14.49
N TYR A 204 22.17 7.08 14.03
CA TYR A 204 20.76 7.07 13.67
C TYR A 204 20.58 7.53 12.23
N GLU A 205 20.17 6.60 11.39
CA GLU A 205 19.92 6.80 9.96
C GLU A 205 18.44 6.86 9.69
N ALA A 206 17.96 7.87 8.95
CA ALA A 206 16.54 8.03 8.63
C ALA A 206 16.33 8.76 7.30
N THR A 207 15.09 8.81 6.85
CA THR A 207 14.59 9.82 5.91
C THR A 207 13.74 10.84 6.65
N PHE A 208 13.22 11.87 5.96
CA PHE A 208 12.45 12.90 6.67
C PHE A 208 11.02 12.44 7.02
N ALA A 209 10.19 12.23 6.02
CA ALA A 209 8.74 12.07 6.17
C ALA A 209 8.19 10.77 5.53
N ASP A 210 9.05 9.80 5.29
CA ASP A 210 8.62 8.46 4.85
C ASP A 210 8.06 7.68 6.05
N VAL A 211 6.93 7.02 5.88
CA VAL A 211 6.26 6.29 6.97
C VAL A 211 7.05 5.09 7.47
N ASN A 212 7.96 4.52 6.65
CA ASN A 212 8.77 3.37 7.04
C ASN A 212 10.13 3.76 7.61
N THR A 213 10.80 4.73 6.97
CA THR A 213 12.19 5.11 7.29
C THR A 213 12.31 6.50 7.91
N GLY A 214 11.19 7.20 8.09
CA GLY A 214 11.16 8.62 8.43
C GLY A 214 11.33 8.94 9.91
N LEU A 215 11.76 10.16 10.18
CA LEU A 215 11.86 10.71 11.53
C LEU A 215 10.51 10.78 12.26
N TYR A 216 9.38 10.68 11.55
CA TYR A 216 8.07 10.61 12.18
C TYR A 216 7.96 9.46 13.17
N ASN A 217 8.64 8.32 12.92
CA ASN A 217 8.64 7.19 13.83
C ASN A 217 9.28 7.49 15.20
N ALA A 218 10.13 8.52 15.31
CA ALA A 218 10.73 8.95 16.58
C ALA A 218 9.70 9.48 17.60
N PHE A 219 8.57 10.01 17.10
CA PHE A 219 7.50 10.55 17.95
C PHE A 219 6.82 9.48 18.81
N SER A 220 6.91 8.21 18.39
CA SER A 220 6.42 7.07 19.16
C SER A 220 6.98 7.04 20.58
N ALA A 221 8.25 7.40 20.76
CA ALA A 221 8.91 7.42 22.08
C ALA A 221 8.30 8.44 23.06
N PHE A 222 7.53 9.38 22.54
CA PHE A 222 6.88 10.46 23.28
C PHE A 222 5.34 10.33 23.28
N GLY A 223 4.85 9.13 23.06
CA GLY A 223 3.41 8.80 23.15
C GLY A 223 2.58 9.24 21.94
N ILE A 224 3.20 9.66 20.84
CA ILE A 224 2.49 10.12 19.64
C ILE A 224 2.59 9.06 18.53
N PRO A 225 1.47 8.44 18.13
CA PRO A 225 1.42 7.50 17.01
C PRO A 225 1.47 8.26 15.67
N MET A 226 2.60 8.90 15.38
CA MET A 226 2.76 9.84 14.29
C MET A 226 2.48 9.19 12.94
N ASN A 227 1.59 9.78 12.18
CA ASN A 227 1.28 9.42 10.79
C ASN A 227 1.36 10.67 9.89
N GLU A 228 1.20 10.46 8.60
CA GLU A 228 1.35 11.55 7.62
C GLU A 228 0.20 12.56 7.62
N TYR A 229 -0.94 12.22 8.21
CA TYR A 229 -2.13 13.08 8.29
C TYR A 229 -2.18 13.93 9.56
N PHE A 230 -1.30 13.68 10.51
CA PHE A 230 -1.20 14.39 11.80
C PHE A 230 -2.45 14.31 12.69
N VAL A 231 -3.31 13.34 12.45
CA VAL A 231 -4.50 13.10 13.26
C VAL A 231 -4.61 11.63 13.64
N HIS A 232 -5.13 11.37 14.83
CA HIS A 232 -5.49 10.04 15.28
C HIS A 232 -6.73 10.08 16.17
N LEU A 233 -7.29 8.91 16.49
CA LEU A 233 -8.42 8.75 17.40
C LEU A 233 -7.94 8.38 18.79
N SER A 234 -8.39 9.12 19.79
CA SER A 234 -8.27 8.68 21.18
C SER A 234 -9.28 7.55 21.49
N ALA A 235 -9.04 6.80 22.55
CA ALA A 235 -9.90 5.71 23.01
C ALA A 235 -11.36 6.14 23.26
N ASP A 236 -11.60 7.41 23.60
CA ASP A 236 -12.94 8.00 23.80
C ASP A 236 -13.56 8.56 22.50
N GLY A 237 -12.96 8.31 21.35
CA GLY A 237 -13.47 8.66 20.02
C GLY A 237 -13.29 10.11 19.63
N LYS A 238 -12.33 10.81 20.21
CA LYS A 238 -11.97 12.17 19.82
C LYS A 238 -10.84 12.15 18.80
N VAL A 239 -10.98 12.95 17.77
CA VAL A 239 -9.90 13.23 16.82
C VAL A 239 -8.93 14.22 17.46
N LEU A 240 -7.67 13.81 17.60
CA LEU A 240 -6.58 14.60 18.15
C LEU A 240 -5.66 15.06 17.02
N PHE A 241 -5.07 16.25 17.17
CA PHE A 241 -4.10 16.82 16.25
C PHE A 241 -2.69 16.70 16.86
N MET A 242 -1.89 15.81 16.33
CA MET A 242 -0.59 15.42 16.90
C MET A 242 0.36 16.58 17.20
N PRO A 243 0.48 17.64 16.36
CA PRO A 243 1.34 18.79 16.69
C PRO A 243 0.96 19.58 17.95
N GLU A 244 -0.27 19.40 18.46
CA GLU A 244 -0.74 20.05 19.68
C GLU A 244 -0.53 19.19 20.94
N GLU A 245 -0.06 17.95 20.78
CA GLU A 245 0.18 17.05 21.91
C GLU A 245 1.51 17.35 22.63
N ASP A 246 1.53 17.16 23.96
CA ASP A 246 2.68 17.48 24.81
C ASP A 246 3.97 16.79 24.37
N GLY A 247 3.88 15.55 23.88
CA GLY A 247 5.02 14.77 23.41
C GLY A 247 5.69 15.34 22.14
N PHE A 248 4.96 16.14 21.34
CA PHE A 248 5.49 16.67 20.09
C PHE A 248 6.73 17.56 20.32
N ARG A 249 6.61 18.49 21.24
CA ARG A 249 7.72 19.37 21.60
C ARG A 249 8.90 18.59 22.18
N ALA A 250 8.65 17.69 23.11
CA ALA A 250 9.68 16.87 23.73
C ALA A 250 10.45 16.03 22.70
N CYS A 251 9.76 15.47 21.70
CA CYS A 251 10.40 14.73 20.62
C CYS A 251 11.34 15.62 19.78
N VAL A 252 10.90 16.80 19.36
CA VAL A 252 11.75 17.67 18.53
C VAL A 252 12.94 18.22 19.33
N GLU A 253 12.83 18.41 20.63
CA GLU A 253 13.96 18.77 21.52
C GLU A 253 14.98 17.64 21.59
N TRP A 254 14.54 16.40 21.73
CA TRP A 254 15.41 15.21 21.70
C TRP A 254 16.09 15.03 20.34
N LEU A 255 15.35 15.12 19.23
CA LEU A 255 15.92 15.05 17.88
C LEU A 255 16.95 16.16 17.63
N HIS A 256 16.69 17.37 18.14
CA HIS A 256 17.66 18.46 18.10
C HIS A 256 18.95 18.10 18.84
N ALA A 257 18.85 17.56 20.05
CA ALA A 257 20.02 17.14 20.82
C ALA A 257 20.84 16.08 20.07
N LEU A 258 20.18 15.07 19.50
CA LEU A 258 20.84 14.07 18.66
C LEU A 258 21.53 14.69 17.44
N CYS A 259 20.87 15.64 16.77
CA CYS A 259 21.43 16.36 15.63
C CYS A 259 22.67 17.17 16.04
N GLN A 260 22.62 17.89 17.15
CA GLN A 260 23.76 18.71 17.66
C GLN A 260 24.97 17.84 18.03
N GLU A 261 24.76 16.67 18.56
CA GLU A 261 25.81 15.70 18.85
C GLU A 261 26.29 14.93 17.60
N GLY A 262 25.64 15.11 16.45
CA GLY A 262 25.91 14.34 15.23
C GLY A 262 25.63 12.86 15.41
N LEU A 263 24.62 12.51 16.20
CA LEU A 263 24.09 11.15 16.39
C LEU A 263 22.98 10.86 15.39
N LEU A 264 22.24 11.88 14.97
CA LEU A 264 21.29 11.82 13.87
C LEU A 264 21.97 12.30 12.59
N ASP A 265 21.85 11.53 11.52
CA ASP A 265 22.32 11.97 10.20
C ASP A 265 21.53 13.19 9.72
N VAL A 266 22.22 14.31 9.53
CA VAL A 266 21.58 15.55 9.05
C VAL A 266 21.02 15.43 7.63
N GLU A 267 21.57 14.53 6.81
CA GLU A 267 21.05 14.24 5.47
C GLU A 267 19.65 13.59 5.53
N SER A 268 19.25 13.01 6.68
CA SER A 268 17.90 12.51 6.93
C SER A 268 16.81 13.54 6.64
N LEU A 269 17.11 14.83 6.76
CA LEU A 269 16.16 15.92 6.50
C LEU A 269 15.89 16.15 4.98
N THR A 270 16.71 15.59 4.10
CA THR A 270 16.63 15.85 2.64
C THR A 270 16.82 14.63 1.76
N GLN A 271 17.35 13.53 2.30
CA GLN A 271 17.63 12.33 1.51
C GLN A 271 16.37 11.50 1.25
N GLY A 272 16.38 10.80 0.12
CA GLY A 272 15.37 9.79 -0.21
C GLY A 272 15.78 8.38 0.21
N SER A 273 14.83 7.45 0.13
CA SER A 273 14.99 6.05 0.53
C SER A 273 16.12 5.30 -0.19
N ASN A 274 16.46 5.67 -1.44
CA ASN A 274 17.58 5.08 -2.17
C ASN A 274 18.93 5.38 -1.52
N LEU A 275 19.17 6.62 -1.09
CA LEU A 275 20.42 7.00 -0.42
C LEU A 275 20.49 6.40 0.98
N TRP A 276 19.38 6.41 1.71
CA TRP A 276 19.21 5.71 2.98
C TRP A 276 19.62 4.22 2.86
N ALA A 277 19.04 3.48 1.91
CA ALA A 277 19.36 2.07 1.69
C ALA A 277 20.83 1.85 1.32
N ALA A 278 21.42 2.75 0.54
CA ALA A 278 22.83 2.68 0.18
C ALA A 278 23.75 2.80 1.41
N LYS A 279 23.44 3.70 2.36
CA LYS A 279 24.20 3.88 3.60
C LYS A 279 24.08 2.66 4.51
N VAL A 280 22.89 2.10 4.67
CA VAL A 280 22.67 0.87 5.44
C VAL A 280 23.45 -0.29 4.82
N ASN A 281 23.37 -0.50 3.48
CA ASN A 281 24.10 -1.54 2.78
C ASN A 281 25.64 -1.38 2.82
N GLN A 282 26.14 -0.19 3.11
CA GLN A 282 27.57 0.06 3.35
C GLN A 282 28.02 -0.24 4.80
N GLN A 283 27.14 -0.83 5.63
CA GLN A 283 27.39 -1.13 7.05
C GLN A 283 27.72 0.11 7.88
N LYS A 284 27.08 1.24 7.59
CA LYS A 284 27.32 2.50 8.28
C LYS A 284 26.26 2.82 9.32
N ALA A 285 25.04 2.25 9.20
CA ALA A 285 23.92 2.60 10.06
C ALA A 285 23.89 1.76 11.34
N GLY A 286 23.63 2.42 12.48
CA GLY A 286 23.49 1.77 13.78
C GLY A 286 22.04 1.48 14.16
N TYR A 287 21.15 2.44 13.95
CA TYR A 287 19.74 2.39 14.29
C TYR A 287 18.91 3.07 13.21
N PHE A 288 17.77 2.48 12.86
CA PHE A 288 16.82 3.01 11.88
C PHE A 288 15.45 2.37 12.03
N THR A 289 14.45 2.90 11.30
CA THR A 289 13.16 2.27 11.10
C THR A 289 13.01 1.77 9.67
N TYR A 290 12.28 0.66 9.49
CA TYR A 290 11.96 0.11 8.18
C TYR A 290 10.76 -0.84 8.26
N TRP A 291 10.15 -1.17 7.13
CA TRP A 291 9.00 -2.07 7.11
C TRP A 291 9.35 -3.56 7.34
N ARG A 292 10.56 -4.00 6.95
CA ARG A 292 11.16 -5.32 7.24
C ARG A 292 12.61 -5.34 6.78
N LEU A 293 13.37 -6.34 7.19
CA LEU A 293 14.79 -6.46 6.80
C LEU A 293 14.99 -7.25 5.51
N LYS A 294 14.35 -8.43 5.38
CA LYS A 294 14.58 -9.37 4.27
C LYS A 294 13.70 -9.07 3.07
N ASN A 295 14.21 -9.46 1.88
CA ASN A 295 13.53 -9.23 0.59
C ASN A 295 13.16 -7.75 0.37
N THR A 296 14.11 -6.87 0.60
CA THR A 296 13.98 -5.42 0.49
C THR A 296 15.13 -4.85 -0.33
N ALA A 297 15.33 -3.53 -0.26
CA ALA A 297 16.53 -2.87 -0.78
C ALA A 297 17.81 -3.19 0.02
N LEU A 298 17.68 -3.85 1.19
CA LEU A 298 18.80 -4.30 2.01
C LEU A 298 19.28 -5.70 1.58
N SER A 299 20.58 -5.90 1.53
CA SER A 299 21.12 -7.24 1.27
C SER A 299 20.94 -8.14 2.49
N ASP A 300 20.74 -9.45 2.28
CA ASP A 300 20.51 -10.40 3.37
C ASP A 300 21.68 -10.48 4.37
N ASP A 301 22.91 -10.31 3.90
CA ASP A 301 24.11 -10.30 4.75
C ASP A 301 24.08 -9.12 5.72
N ILE A 302 23.66 -7.93 5.24
CA ILE A 302 23.52 -6.73 6.06
C ILE A 302 22.32 -6.85 6.99
N ALA A 303 21.20 -7.37 6.48
CA ALA A 303 19.99 -7.57 7.27
C ALA A 303 20.23 -8.47 8.49
N ALA A 304 21.17 -9.43 8.39
CA ALA A 304 21.53 -10.34 9.50
C ALA A 304 22.21 -9.65 10.69
N ASP A 305 22.78 -8.46 10.50
CA ASP A 305 23.40 -7.69 11.58
C ASP A 305 22.40 -6.99 12.50
N TYR A 306 21.13 -6.88 12.09
CA TYR A 306 20.12 -6.13 12.80
C TYR A 306 19.09 -7.02 13.50
N VAL A 307 18.55 -6.49 14.59
CA VAL A 307 17.40 -7.08 15.29
C VAL A 307 16.29 -6.07 15.41
N VAL A 308 15.04 -6.56 15.37
CA VAL A 308 13.88 -5.76 15.71
C VAL A 308 13.88 -5.46 17.20
N MET A 309 13.45 -4.28 17.58
CA MET A 309 13.26 -3.87 18.96
C MET A 309 11.92 -3.16 19.15
N LEU A 310 11.44 -3.09 20.37
CA LEU A 310 10.34 -2.19 20.72
C LEU A 310 10.80 -0.74 20.57
N PRO A 311 9.90 0.20 20.23
CA PRO A 311 10.23 1.60 20.32
C PRO A 311 10.66 1.92 21.75
N VAL A 312 11.67 2.76 21.89
CA VAL A 312 12.06 3.29 23.20
C VAL A 312 10.97 4.24 23.71
N HIS A 313 10.94 4.49 25.01
CA HIS A 313 10.07 5.51 25.59
C HIS A 313 10.89 6.59 26.29
N ALA A 314 10.40 7.82 26.28
CA ALA A 314 10.98 8.91 27.03
C ALA A 314 10.43 8.94 28.46
N GLU A 315 11.18 9.53 29.41
CA GLU A 315 10.73 9.68 30.78
C GLU A 315 9.39 10.43 30.85
N GLY A 316 8.40 9.80 31.48
CA GLY A 316 7.04 10.35 31.62
C GLY A 316 6.11 10.11 30.44
N TYR A 317 6.54 9.36 29.43
CA TYR A 317 5.73 8.96 28.27
C TYR A 317 5.70 7.45 28.13
N GLU A 318 4.58 6.94 27.64
CA GLU A 318 4.46 5.57 27.13
C GLU A 318 4.65 5.61 25.62
N ALA A 319 5.37 4.63 25.07
CA ALA A 319 5.54 4.56 23.63
C ALA A 319 4.21 4.24 22.91
N SER A 320 3.96 4.91 21.78
CA SER A 320 2.75 4.69 20.98
C SER A 320 3.09 4.69 19.50
N LEU A 321 2.62 3.67 18.77
CA LEU A 321 2.81 3.54 17.33
C LEU A 321 1.48 3.58 16.60
N ALA A 322 1.50 4.25 15.46
CA ALA A 322 0.38 4.22 14.53
C ALA A 322 0.09 2.77 14.10
N ARG A 323 -1.17 2.38 14.26
CA ARG A 323 -1.68 1.07 13.87
C ARG A 323 -2.39 1.16 12.53
N THR A 324 -2.07 0.25 11.65
CA THR A 324 -2.86 0.01 10.44
C THR A 324 -3.56 -1.33 10.55
N GLU A 325 -4.70 -1.44 9.93
CA GLU A 325 -5.47 -2.68 9.80
C GLU A 325 -5.70 -3.02 8.34
N ASP A 326 -6.56 -4.00 8.10
CA ASP A 326 -6.99 -4.35 6.75
C ASP A 326 -7.66 -3.13 6.10
N GLU A 327 -7.16 -2.75 4.94
CA GLU A 327 -7.62 -1.60 4.18
C GLU A 327 -8.19 -2.04 2.85
N ILE A 328 -9.24 -1.35 2.38
CA ILE A 328 -9.73 -1.51 1.03
C ILE A 328 -9.22 -0.35 0.19
N GLU A 329 -8.34 -0.67 -0.76
CA GLU A 329 -7.82 0.30 -1.72
C GLU A 329 -8.63 0.31 -3.01
N PHE A 330 -8.59 1.42 -3.73
CA PHE A 330 -9.18 1.53 -5.06
C PHE A 330 -8.48 0.60 -6.05
N GLY A 331 -9.25 -0.29 -6.67
CA GLY A 331 -8.79 -1.20 -7.71
C GLY A 331 -9.27 -0.81 -9.10
N ALA A 332 -10.59 -0.75 -9.29
CA ALA A 332 -11.19 -0.47 -10.58
C ALA A 332 -12.54 0.24 -10.45
N ALA A 333 -12.84 1.17 -11.35
CA ALA A 333 -14.17 1.71 -11.54
C ALA A 333 -14.60 1.58 -13.01
N LEU A 334 -15.92 1.44 -13.21
CA LEU A 334 -16.54 1.48 -14.53
C LEU A 334 -17.10 2.88 -14.76
N THR A 335 -16.84 3.46 -15.93
CA THR A 335 -17.45 4.73 -16.29
C THR A 335 -18.85 4.55 -16.88
N ILE A 336 -19.66 5.61 -16.90
CA ILE A 336 -20.98 5.60 -17.56
C ILE A 336 -20.90 5.41 -19.08
N GLN A 337 -19.72 5.49 -19.68
CA GLN A 337 -19.49 5.19 -21.10
C GLN A 337 -19.05 3.75 -21.35
N ASN A 338 -18.94 2.93 -20.30
CA ASN A 338 -18.65 1.52 -20.43
C ASN A 338 -19.72 0.87 -21.34
N HIS A 339 -19.27 0.26 -22.43
CA HIS A 339 -20.17 -0.26 -23.45
C HIS A 339 -20.53 -1.75 -23.25
N ASP A 340 -19.83 -2.46 -22.34
CA ASP A 340 -20.12 -3.84 -21.99
C ASP A 340 -19.82 -4.11 -20.50
N ILE A 341 -20.77 -3.74 -19.64
CA ILE A 341 -20.65 -3.88 -18.18
C ILE A 341 -20.45 -5.35 -17.78
N PRO A 342 -21.23 -6.33 -18.30
CA PRO A 342 -21.03 -7.73 -17.94
C PRO A 342 -19.63 -8.26 -18.25
N SER A 343 -19.11 -7.99 -19.45
CA SER A 343 -17.76 -8.41 -19.84
C SER A 343 -16.67 -7.71 -19.02
N SER A 344 -16.85 -6.44 -18.71
CA SER A 344 -15.94 -5.66 -17.85
C SER A 344 -15.85 -6.25 -16.44
N LEU A 345 -17.00 -6.55 -15.83
CA LEU A 345 -17.05 -7.12 -14.48
C LEU A 345 -16.58 -8.57 -14.46
N HIS A 346 -16.89 -9.37 -15.46
CA HIS A 346 -16.36 -10.72 -15.60
C HIS A 346 -14.82 -10.73 -15.72
N TRP A 347 -14.26 -9.81 -16.51
CA TRP A 347 -12.81 -9.64 -16.63
C TRP A 347 -12.17 -9.24 -15.30
N LEU A 348 -12.83 -8.38 -14.52
CA LEU A 348 -12.38 -8.01 -13.17
C LEU A 348 -12.51 -9.20 -12.20
N ASP A 349 -13.64 -9.93 -12.20
CA ASP A 349 -13.89 -11.07 -11.28
C ASP A 349 -12.88 -12.20 -11.47
N ALA A 350 -12.54 -12.52 -12.72
CA ALA A 350 -11.57 -13.55 -13.04
C ALA A 350 -10.18 -13.29 -12.44
N GLN A 351 -9.82 -12.04 -12.16
CA GLN A 351 -8.57 -11.69 -11.49
C GLN A 351 -8.55 -12.09 -10.00
N PHE A 352 -9.73 -12.30 -9.40
CA PHE A 352 -9.85 -12.78 -8.02
C PHE A 352 -9.80 -14.30 -7.90
N GLU A 353 -9.77 -15.05 -8.99
CA GLU A 353 -9.51 -16.49 -8.95
C GLU A 353 -8.10 -16.78 -8.43
N THR A 354 -7.98 -17.79 -7.56
CA THR A 354 -6.73 -18.09 -6.86
C THR A 354 -5.54 -18.30 -7.79
N GLU A 355 -5.74 -19.00 -8.91
CA GLU A 355 -4.65 -19.27 -9.88
C GLU A 355 -4.23 -18.00 -10.61
N ASN A 356 -5.19 -17.17 -11.05
CA ASN A 356 -4.91 -15.89 -11.70
C ASN A 356 -4.19 -14.94 -10.75
N MET A 357 -4.60 -14.89 -9.49
CA MET A 357 -3.89 -14.11 -8.45
C MET A 357 -2.46 -14.61 -8.25
N LEU A 358 -2.24 -15.92 -8.19
CA LEU A 358 -0.91 -16.50 -8.04
C LEU A 358 0.01 -16.08 -9.17
N VAL A 359 -0.47 -16.20 -10.40
CA VAL A 359 0.28 -15.85 -11.60
C VAL A 359 0.49 -14.34 -11.72
N ALA A 360 -0.53 -13.54 -11.45
CA ALA A 360 -0.43 -12.08 -11.49
C ALA A 360 0.59 -11.52 -10.48
N GLN A 361 0.76 -12.17 -9.34
CA GLN A 361 1.70 -11.72 -8.31
C GLN A 361 3.11 -12.27 -8.46
N ASN A 362 3.24 -13.48 -8.97
CA ASN A 362 4.49 -14.22 -8.86
C ASN A 362 5.05 -14.66 -10.22
N GLY A 363 4.33 -14.35 -11.31
CA GLY A 363 4.73 -14.71 -12.67
C GLY A 363 4.29 -16.11 -13.09
N LYS A 364 4.92 -16.62 -14.15
CA LYS A 364 4.46 -17.79 -14.89
C LYS A 364 4.75 -19.11 -14.19
N ILE A 365 3.75 -20.00 -14.15
CA ILE A 365 3.91 -21.39 -13.68
C ILE A 365 4.90 -22.12 -14.60
N GLY A 366 5.87 -22.79 -13.98
CA GLY A 366 6.97 -23.48 -14.66
C GLY A 366 8.18 -22.62 -14.97
N ASP A 367 8.11 -21.31 -14.68
CA ASP A 367 9.21 -20.34 -14.83
C ASP A 367 9.56 -19.72 -13.47
N THR A 368 8.75 -18.76 -13.00
CA THR A 368 8.94 -18.12 -11.69
C THR A 368 8.18 -18.82 -10.56
N LEU A 369 7.09 -19.52 -10.88
CA LEU A 369 6.31 -20.35 -9.97
C LEU A 369 6.56 -21.83 -10.25
N ILE A 370 7.26 -22.52 -9.36
CA ILE A 370 7.55 -23.95 -9.47
C ILE A 370 6.65 -24.74 -8.54
N LEU A 371 5.87 -25.67 -9.08
CA LEU A 371 5.04 -26.57 -8.30
C LEU A 371 5.93 -27.57 -7.52
N ARG A 372 5.80 -27.57 -6.21
CA ARG A 372 6.50 -28.48 -5.29
C ARG A 372 5.78 -29.83 -5.18
N GLY A 373 6.50 -30.82 -4.71
CA GLY A 373 5.93 -32.14 -4.44
C GLY A 373 4.87 -32.20 -3.34
N ASP A 374 4.72 -31.15 -2.55
CA ASP A 374 3.69 -30.98 -1.53
C ASP A 374 2.44 -30.23 -2.04
N GLY A 375 2.36 -29.96 -3.36
CA GLY A 375 1.25 -29.28 -3.99
C GLY A 375 1.24 -27.76 -3.86
N ARG A 376 2.27 -27.17 -3.26
CA ARG A 376 2.42 -25.72 -3.14
C ARG A 376 3.34 -25.18 -4.22
N TYR A 377 3.20 -23.90 -4.54
CA TYR A 377 4.08 -23.18 -5.46
C TYR A 377 5.19 -22.46 -4.71
N GLU A 378 6.42 -22.64 -5.17
CA GLU A 378 7.59 -21.89 -4.72
C GLU A 378 7.93 -20.82 -5.72
N VAL A 379 8.09 -19.58 -5.25
CA VAL A 379 8.60 -18.46 -6.06
C VAL A 379 10.12 -18.60 -6.13
N THR A 380 10.64 -18.95 -7.32
CA THR A 380 12.08 -19.21 -7.52
C THR A 380 12.87 -17.99 -7.93
N TYR A 381 12.19 -16.94 -8.35
CA TYR A 381 12.80 -15.68 -8.76
C TYR A 381 12.32 -14.55 -7.84
N VAL A 382 13.27 -14.00 -7.08
CA VAL A 382 13.05 -12.76 -6.33
C VAL A 382 13.80 -11.67 -7.10
N PRO A 383 13.10 -10.84 -7.89
CA PRO A 383 13.76 -9.79 -8.66
C PRO A 383 14.47 -8.80 -7.73
N ALA A 384 15.66 -8.41 -8.10
CA ALA A 384 16.32 -7.26 -7.50
C ALA A 384 15.68 -5.98 -8.06
N GLY A 385 14.95 -5.24 -7.22
CA GLY A 385 14.36 -3.96 -7.61
C GLY A 385 13.14 -4.10 -8.55
N ASN A 386 13.04 -3.21 -9.54
CA ASN A 386 11.87 -3.06 -10.41
C ASN A 386 11.65 -4.17 -11.46
N GLU A 387 12.47 -5.22 -11.49
CA GLU A 387 12.34 -6.26 -12.52
C GLU A 387 11.10 -7.14 -12.34
N LEU A 388 10.60 -7.30 -11.11
CA LEU A 388 9.34 -8.01 -10.85
C LEU A 388 8.19 -7.40 -11.64
N TYR A 389 8.12 -6.09 -11.68
CA TYR A 389 7.04 -5.35 -12.34
C TYR A 389 7.08 -5.45 -13.87
N LYS A 390 8.19 -5.89 -14.46
CA LYS A 390 8.28 -6.13 -15.92
C LYS A 390 7.62 -7.44 -16.35
N THR A 391 7.46 -8.37 -15.41
CA THR A 391 6.96 -9.73 -15.69
C THR A 391 5.64 -10.02 -14.98
N VAL A 392 5.29 -9.24 -13.96
CA VAL A 392 4.13 -9.46 -13.10
C VAL A 392 3.25 -8.21 -13.14
N PRO A 393 2.07 -8.30 -13.75
CA PRO A 393 1.14 -7.19 -13.77
C PRO A 393 0.54 -6.99 -12.38
N ILE A 394 0.73 -5.80 -11.82
CA ILE A 394 0.01 -5.41 -10.60
C ILE A 394 -1.31 -4.78 -11.03
N ILE A 395 -2.37 -5.56 -11.04
CA ILE A 395 -3.74 -5.13 -11.34
C ILE A 395 -4.64 -5.30 -10.12
N CYS A 396 -5.84 -4.71 -10.21
CA CYS A 396 -6.89 -4.92 -9.21
C CYS A 396 -7.12 -6.43 -9.00
N GLY A 397 -7.38 -6.86 -7.80
CA GLY A 397 -7.63 -8.26 -7.45
C GLY A 397 -6.50 -8.98 -6.74
N GLN A 398 -5.29 -8.45 -6.78
CA GLN A 398 -4.13 -9.09 -6.17
C GLN A 398 -4.25 -9.39 -4.68
N PHE A 399 -4.99 -8.57 -3.94
CA PHE A 399 -4.90 -8.53 -2.48
C PHE A 399 -6.12 -9.11 -1.75
N PHE A 400 -7.17 -9.49 -2.45
CA PHE A 400 -8.20 -10.36 -1.88
C PHE A 400 -7.74 -11.81 -1.85
N ALA A 401 -6.51 -12.03 -1.38
CA ALA A 401 -5.94 -13.37 -1.35
C ALA A 401 -6.67 -14.20 -0.28
N PRO A 402 -7.46 -15.23 -0.67
CA PRO A 402 -8.12 -16.09 0.30
C PRO A 402 -7.07 -16.93 1.04
N ALA A 403 -7.47 -17.53 2.16
CA ALA A 403 -6.61 -18.46 2.89
C ALA A 403 -6.03 -19.57 1.97
N SER A 404 -6.77 -19.96 0.91
CA SER A 404 -6.33 -20.91 -0.12
C SER A 404 -5.13 -20.41 -0.92
N TYR A 405 -5.04 -19.11 -1.21
CA TYR A 405 -3.87 -18.50 -1.87
C TYR A 405 -2.62 -18.67 -1.00
N TYR A 406 -2.69 -18.24 0.26
CA TYR A 406 -1.56 -18.36 1.19
C TYR A 406 -1.19 -19.82 1.46
N ALA A 407 -2.16 -20.73 1.45
CA ALA A 407 -1.91 -22.17 1.54
C ALA A 407 -1.22 -22.73 0.28
N SER A 408 -1.45 -22.12 -0.88
CA SER A 408 -0.90 -22.55 -2.16
C SER A 408 0.51 -22.06 -2.42
N VAL A 409 0.97 -20.99 -1.74
CA VAL A 409 2.32 -20.44 -1.91
C VAL A 409 3.23 -20.99 -0.82
N TYR A 410 4.32 -21.62 -1.23
CA TYR A 410 5.39 -21.92 -0.30
C TYR A 410 6.22 -20.67 -0.05
N VAL A 411 6.12 -20.15 1.15
CA VAL A 411 7.02 -19.11 1.65
C VAL A 411 7.92 -19.79 2.68
N PRO A 412 9.26 -19.72 2.55
CA PRO A 412 10.17 -20.24 3.56
C PRO A 412 9.79 -19.74 4.95
N ALA A 413 9.84 -20.63 5.96
CA ALA A 413 9.39 -20.31 7.32
C ALA A 413 10.05 -19.03 7.87
N ALA A 414 11.33 -18.82 7.56
CA ALA A 414 12.06 -17.62 7.94
C ALA A 414 11.47 -16.32 7.37
N HIS A 415 10.83 -16.35 6.22
CA HIS A 415 10.24 -15.15 5.59
C HIS A 415 8.80 -14.88 6.04
N ARG A 416 8.02 -15.92 6.37
CA ARG A 416 6.67 -15.76 6.94
C ARG A 416 6.72 -15.25 8.37
N GLN A 417 7.72 -15.67 9.12
CA GLN A 417 7.84 -15.38 10.55
C GLN A 417 8.29 -13.95 10.82
N GLU A 418 8.98 -13.30 9.88
CA GLU A 418 9.59 -12.00 10.14
C GLU A 418 8.55 -10.91 10.42
N LYS A 419 7.70 -10.57 9.47
CA LYS A 419 6.71 -9.51 9.65
C LYS A 419 5.66 -9.88 10.70
N SER A 420 5.18 -11.12 10.69
CA SER A 420 4.24 -11.61 11.70
C SER A 420 4.83 -11.59 13.11
N ALA A 421 6.13 -11.89 13.24
CA ALA A 421 6.80 -11.81 14.53
C ALA A 421 6.96 -10.37 15.02
N TYR A 422 7.23 -9.42 14.12
CA TYR A 422 7.29 -8.00 14.49
C TYR A 422 5.93 -7.47 14.93
N CYS A 423 4.88 -7.77 14.16
CA CYS A 423 3.52 -7.37 14.54
C CYS A 423 3.09 -7.97 15.87
N ALA A 424 3.37 -9.28 16.10
CA ALA A 424 3.06 -9.93 17.36
C ALA A 424 3.84 -9.30 18.54
N LEU A 425 5.11 -8.97 18.34
CA LEU A 425 5.92 -8.28 19.35
C LEU A 425 5.30 -6.95 19.77
N TYR A 426 4.84 -6.15 18.81
CA TYR A 426 4.26 -4.83 19.08
C TYR A 426 2.85 -4.94 19.67
N ASP A 427 2.02 -5.84 19.17
CA ASP A 427 0.69 -6.08 19.69
C ASP A 427 0.73 -6.60 21.13
N GLU A 428 1.56 -7.62 21.42
CA GLU A 428 1.75 -8.18 22.75
C GLU A 428 2.32 -7.16 23.75
N SER A 429 3.12 -6.20 23.28
CA SER A 429 3.67 -5.14 24.13
C SER A 429 2.68 -4.03 24.46
N GLY A 430 1.56 -3.95 23.73
CA GLY A 430 0.57 -2.88 23.89
C GLY A 430 1.03 -1.52 23.38
N VAL A 431 2.06 -1.46 22.53
CA VAL A 431 2.62 -0.20 22.02
C VAL A 431 1.82 0.38 20.83
N LEU A 432 0.97 -0.42 20.21
CA LEU A 432 0.12 0.03 19.12
C LEU A 432 -1.05 0.86 19.64
N GLU A 433 -1.41 1.94 18.94
CA GLU A 433 -2.62 2.71 19.26
C GLU A 433 -3.86 1.80 19.30
N GLU A 434 -4.81 2.13 20.17
CA GLU A 434 -6.01 1.31 20.39
C GLU A 434 -6.93 1.31 19.17
N VAL A 435 -7.05 2.47 18.51
CA VAL A 435 -7.91 2.64 17.33
C VAL A 435 -7.04 3.03 16.14
N PRO A 436 -7.05 2.25 15.05
CA PRO A 436 -6.20 2.55 13.89
C PRO A 436 -6.61 3.88 13.26
N TYR A 437 -5.63 4.75 12.97
CA TYR A 437 -5.88 6.04 12.31
C TYR A 437 -6.47 5.88 10.91
N THR A 438 -6.25 4.73 10.28
CA THR A 438 -6.82 4.39 8.97
C THR A 438 -8.34 4.34 8.99
N LEU A 439 -8.96 4.16 10.16
CA LEU A 439 -10.40 4.33 10.32
C LEU A 439 -10.85 5.73 9.90
N LEU A 440 -10.13 6.79 10.29
CA LEU A 440 -10.45 8.17 9.91
C LEU A 440 -10.22 8.45 8.42
N ILE A 441 -9.17 7.85 7.86
CA ILE A 441 -8.69 8.22 6.52
C ILE A 441 -9.40 7.42 5.44
N ASN A 442 -9.64 6.11 5.68
CA ASN A 442 -10.08 5.19 4.64
C ASN A 442 -11.50 4.65 4.85
N THR A 443 -12.05 4.75 6.06
CA THR A 443 -13.32 4.07 6.40
C THR A 443 -14.47 5.03 6.65
N VAL A 444 -14.23 6.16 7.32
CA VAL A 444 -15.31 7.11 7.61
C VAL A 444 -15.81 7.80 6.33
N PRO A 445 -17.13 7.90 6.14
CA PRO A 445 -17.70 8.53 4.95
C PRO A 445 -17.48 10.05 4.98
N ILE A 446 -16.53 10.52 4.18
CA ILE A 446 -16.20 11.93 3.99
C ILE A 446 -16.89 12.40 2.70
N THR A 447 -17.69 13.47 2.76
CA THR A 447 -18.35 14.02 1.57
C THR A 447 -17.33 14.70 0.64
N SER A 448 -17.69 14.88 -0.64
CA SER A 448 -16.81 15.57 -1.62
C SER A 448 -16.40 16.98 -1.18
N GLU A 449 -17.33 17.73 -0.56
CA GLU A 449 -17.02 19.08 -0.04
C GLU A 449 -16.04 19.03 1.13
N GLU A 450 -16.25 18.10 2.07
CA GLU A 450 -15.33 17.86 3.19
C GLU A 450 -13.96 17.39 2.68
N SER A 451 -13.92 16.46 1.73
CA SER A 451 -12.67 15.92 1.13
C SER A 451 -11.85 17.02 0.47
N ALA A 452 -12.48 17.84 -0.37
CA ALA A 452 -11.80 18.98 -1.00
C ALA A 452 -11.22 19.96 0.03
N ARG A 453 -11.98 20.23 1.09
CA ARG A 453 -11.54 21.12 2.16
C ARG A 453 -10.42 20.51 3.01
N ILE A 454 -10.52 19.23 3.36
CA ILE A 454 -9.48 18.46 4.04
C ILE A 454 -8.18 18.50 3.24
N GLN A 455 -8.21 18.22 1.94
CA GLN A 455 -7.01 18.22 1.09
C GLN A 455 -6.36 19.61 1.02
N GLN A 456 -7.15 20.67 0.92
CA GLN A 456 -6.62 22.02 0.94
C GLN A 456 -5.91 22.34 2.26
N LEU A 457 -6.53 22.02 3.40
CA LEU A 457 -5.97 22.24 4.73
C LEU A 457 -4.73 21.36 4.95
N TYR A 458 -4.83 20.08 4.62
CA TYR A 458 -3.76 19.10 4.73
C TYR A 458 -2.49 19.54 4.02
N THR A 459 -2.59 19.97 2.77
CA THR A 459 -1.43 20.41 2.00
C THR A 459 -0.70 21.58 2.69
N SER A 460 -1.45 22.54 3.21
CA SER A 460 -0.89 23.70 3.89
C SER A 460 -0.33 23.35 5.27
N LEU A 461 -1.05 22.54 6.04
CA LEU A 461 -0.61 22.08 7.36
C LEU A 461 0.65 21.22 7.25
N LYS A 462 0.69 20.25 6.32
CA LYS A 462 1.87 19.39 6.08
C LYS A 462 3.10 20.22 5.72
N SER A 463 2.94 21.22 4.87
CA SER A 463 4.04 22.12 4.49
C SER A 463 4.56 22.89 5.71
N ALA A 464 3.68 23.44 6.54
CA ALA A 464 4.06 24.18 7.73
C ALA A 464 4.71 23.25 8.78
N VAL A 465 4.09 22.13 9.13
CA VAL A 465 4.66 21.16 10.09
C VAL A 465 6.05 20.73 9.66
N ASN A 466 6.23 20.36 8.39
CA ASN A 466 7.52 19.92 7.88
C ASN A 466 8.59 21.02 7.94
N ALA A 467 8.23 22.26 7.59
CA ALA A 467 9.16 23.39 7.67
C ALA A 467 9.64 23.66 9.11
N TYR A 468 8.72 23.63 10.06
CA TYR A 468 9.04 23.80 11.47
C TYR A 468 9.82 22.62 12.05
N LEU A 469 9.51 21.37 11.66
CA LEU A 469 10.29 20.20 12.08
C LEU A 469 11.75 20.32 11.66
N VAL A 470 12.02 20.69 10.41
CA VAL A 470 13.39 20.93 9.94
C VAL A 470 14.07 22.05 10.75
N GLU A 471 13.36 23.15 11.02
CA GLU A 471 13.88 24.24 11.83
C GLU A 471 14.19 23.79 13.26
N PHE A 472 13.25 23.12 13.92
CA PHE A 472 13.39 22.67 15.31
C PHE A 472 14.51 21.64 15.48
N VAL A 473 14.61 20.68 14.57
CA VAL A 473 15.69 19.67 14.61
C VAL A 473 17.06 20.32 14.39
N THR A 474 17.18 21.29 13.48
CA THR A 474 18.49 21.89 13.15
C THR A 474 18.89 23.03 14.08
N ARG A 475 17.94 23.83 14.54
CA ARG A 475 18.20 25.08 15.28
C ARG A 475 17.74 25.07 16.73
N GLY A 476 16.99 24.06 17.13
CA GLY A 476 16.32 23.96 18.42
C GLY A 476 15.01 24.73 18.48
N VAL A 477 14.29 24.55 19.57
CA VAL A 477 12.98 25.13 19.81
C VAL A 477 13.02 26.05 21.03
N THR A 478 12.40 27.22 20.94
CA THR A 478 12.13 28.13 22.06
C THR A 478 10.65 28.18 22.35
N ASP A 479 10.26 28.63 23.56
CA ASP A 479 8.83 28.79 23.89
C ASP A 479 8.10 29.70 22.92
N GLU A 480 8.73 30.85 22.56
CA GLU A 480 8.19 31.80 21.59
C GLU A 480 7.98 31.13 20.21
N ARG A 481 9.01 30.43 19.72
CA ARG A 481 8.98 29.84 18.39
C ARG A 481 8.01 28.66 18.29
N PHE A 482 7.84 27.91 19.38
CA PHE A 482 6.84 26.86 19.46
C PHE A 482 5.42 27.43 19.51
N ALA A 483 5.22 28.54 20.24
CA ALA A 483 3.94 29.25 20.23
C ALA A 483 3.60 29.83 18.85
N ASP A 484 4.58 30.37 18.12
CA ASP A 484 4.43 30.82 16.72
C ASP A 484 3.98 29.65 15.81
N PHE A 485 4.62 28.49 15.96
CA PHE A 485 4.26 27.28 15.23
C PHE A 485 2.79 26.91 15.41
N LEU A 486 2.33 26.76 16.65
CA LEU A 486 0.94 26.44 16.95
C LEU A 486 -0.04 27.53 16.45
N ALA A 487 0.36 28.80 16.60
CA ALA A 487 -0.45 29.93 16.09
C ALA A 487 -0.58 29.91 14.56
N GLU A 488 0.51 29.55 13.84
CA GLU A 488 0.47 29.42 12.39
C GLU A 488 -0.41 28.26 11.95
N LEU A 489 -0.28 27.06 12.57
CA LEU A 489 -1.15 25.92 12.27
C LEU A 489 -2.64 26.25 12.49
N ASN A 490 -2.95 26.94 13.58
CA ASN A 490 -4.31 27.42 13.86
C ASN A 490 -4.80 28.44 12.81
N SER A 491 -3.92 29.32 12.34
CA SER A 491 -4.26 30.30 11.29
C SER A 491 -4.51 29.66 9.93
N ILE A 492 -3.83 28.53 9.64
CA ILE A 492 -4.07 27.71 8.44
C ILE A 492 -5.42 26.99 8.53
N GLY A 493 -5.85 26.61 9.73
CA GLY A 493 -7.12 25.96 9.99
C GLY A 493 -7.03 24.56 10.63
N ALA A 494 -6.04 24.33 11.49
CA ALA A 494 -5.87 23.05 12.19
C ALA A 494 -7.14 22.61 12.93
N GLN A 495 -7.84 23.53 13.60
CA GLN A 495 -9.09 23.23 14.31
C GLN A 495 -10.24 22.85 13.33
N GLU A 496 -10.31 23.48 12.17
CA GLU A 496 -11.27 23.10 11.12
C GLU A 496 -10.93 21.71 10.56
N TYR A 497 -9.65 21.42 10.35
CA TYR A 497 -9.18 20.12 9.87
C TYR A 497 -9.61 18.98 10.81
N VAL A 498 -9.38 19.15 12.11
CA VAL A 498 -9.82 18.22 13.15
C VAL A 498 -11.34 18.06 13.18
N LEU A 499 -12.07 19.18 13.10
CA LEU A 499 -13.53 19.19 13.14
C LEU A 499 -14.15 18.44 11.95
N LEU A 500 -13.56 18.53 10.77
CA LEU A 500 -14.01 17.80 9.59
C LEU A 500 -13.91 16.29 9.79
N TYR A 501 -12.77 15.79 10.28
CA TYR A 501 -12.62 14.37 10.60
C TYR A 501 -13.54 13.93 11.74
N GLN A 502 -13.69 14.75 12.80
CA GLN A 502 -14.59 14.43 13.89
C GLN A 502 -16.06 14.34 13.41
N THR A 503 -16.47 15.25 12.53
CA THR A 503 -17.83 15.25 11.97
C THR A 503 -18.09 13.99 11.13
N ALA A 504 -17.11 13.58 10.32
CA ALA A 504 -17.20 12.37 9.53
C ALA A 504 -17.25 11.12 10.43
N TYR A 505 -16.42 11.07 11.46
CA TYR A 505 -16.39 9.97 12.44
C TYR A 505 -17.71 9.87 13.22
N ASP A 506 -18.24 11.00 13.70
CA ASP A 506 -19.52 11.02 14.43
C ASP A 506 -20.69 10.55 13.54
N ARG A 507 -20.65 10.89 12.25
CA ARG A 507 -21.62 10.43 11.24
C ARG A 507 -21.52 8.91 11.06
N TYR A 508 -20.33 8.37 10.95
CA TYR A 508 -20.05 6.94 10.85
C TYR A 508 -20.56 6.18 12.08
N MET A 509 -20.21 6.64 13.27
CA MET A 509 -20.66 6.03 14.53
C MET A 509 -22.17 6.05 14.69
N LYS A 510 -22.83 7.13 14.27
CA LYS A 510 -24.30 7.21 14.27
C LYS A 510 -24.90 6.18 13.32
N GLY A 511 -24.38 6.03 12.12
CA GLY A 511 -24.83 5.02 11.15
C GLY A 511 -24.70 3.58 11.67
N LEU A 512 -23.65 3.28 12.44
CA LEU A 512 -23.47 1.97 13.09
C LEU A 512 -24.51 1.70 14.20
N LEU A 513 -24.96 2.73 14.93
CA LEU A 513 -25.93 2.58 16.01
C LEU A 513 -27.39 2.47 15.50
N GLU A 514 -27.66 2.84 14.26
CA GLU A 514 -28.98 2.80 13.63
C GLU A 514 -29.22 1.50 12.84
N GLN A 515 -28.20 0.64 12.66
CA GLN A 515 -28.28 -0.71 12.09
C GLN A 515 -28.55 -1.76 13.18
#